data_88a00d7308678ab56c639851a54b855c
#
_entry.id   88a00d7308678ab56c639851a54b855c
#
_cell.length_a   1.000
_cell.length_b   1.000
_cell.length_c   1.000
_cell.angle_alpha   90.00
_cell.angle_beta   90.00
_cell.angle_gamma   90.00
#
_symmetry.space_group_name_H-M   'P 1'
#
loop_
_entity.id
_entity.type
_entity.pdbx_description
1 polymer ?
#
loop_
_entity_poly.entity_id
_entity_poly.type
_entity_poly.pdbx_seq_one_letter_code
_entity_poly.pdbx_strand_id
1 'polypeptide(L)'
;MNLILNNTIYKKTKHNPINNQYKILKKRNKYFKFGKMSVDVIIIDSRNVILSKYLNMPRFKEISVSNNYKKTSVIILPKNTSYGLRIGDVLVFESEHVI
;
A
#
# COMPACT_ATOMS: atom_id res chain seq x y z
N MET A 1 5.01 -10.84 5.57
CA MET A 1 6.26 -10.07 5.39
C MET A 1 6.10 -8.68 5.94
N ASN A 2 7.18 -8.11 6.40
CA ASN A 2 7.20 -6.72 6.86
C ASN A 2 7.54 -5.79 5.69
N LEU A 3 6.93 -4.63 5.67
CA LEU A 3 7.26 -3.55 4.73
C LEU A 3 8.23 -2.59 5.42
N ILE A 4 9.32 -2.25 4.76
CA ILE A 4 10.33 -1.33 5.27
C ILE A 4 10.22 0.01 4.54
N LEU A 5 9.91 1.07 5.27
CA LEU A 5 9.87 2.44 4.74
C LEU A 5 10.71 3.34 5.64
N ASN A 6 11.70 4.01 5.05
CA ASN A 6 12.56 4.96 5.79
C ASN A 6 13.08 4.39 7.12
N ASN A 7 13.60 3.16 7.08
CA ASN A 7 14.10 2.44 8.25
C ASN A 7 13.02 2.10 9.30
N THR A 8 11.76 2.30 8.98
CA THR A 8 10.64 1.93 9.85
C THR A 8 10.02 0.65 9.36
N ILE A 9 9.74 -0.27 10.28
CA ILE A 9 9.12 -1.56 9.97
C ILE A 9 7.62 -1.44 10.12
N TYR A 10 6.89 -1.84 9.06
CA TYR A 10 5.43 -1.91 9.03
C TYR A 10 4.99 -3.35 8.97
N LYS A 11 4.13 -3.75 9.90
CA LYS A 11 3.61 -5.11 9.96
C LYS A 11 2.32 -5.24 9.20
N LYS A 12 2.14 -6.38 8.53
CA LYS A 12 0.94 -6.68 7.76
C LYS A 12 -0.28 -6.81 8.68
N THR A 13 -1.40 -6.23 8.28
CA THR A 13 -2.67 -6.35 8.99
C THR A 13 -3.80 -6.71 8.02
N LYS A 14 -4.85 -7.35 8.55
CA LYS A 14 -6.09 -7.62 7.81
C LYS A 14 -7.15 -6.54 8.05
N HIS A 15 -6.90 -5.66 9.00
CA HIS A 15 -7.81 -4.57 9.37
C HIS A 15 -7.35 -3.26 8.76
N ASN A 16 -8.03 -2.16 9.09
CA ASN A 16 -7.53 -0.84 8.71
C ASN A 16 -6.18 -0.62 9.37
N PRO A 17 -5.14 -0.28 8.58
CA PRO A 17 -3.81 -0.11 9.14
C PRO A 17 -3.76 1.12 10.07
N ILE A 18 -3.21 0.92 11.25
CA ILE A 18 -2.87 1.98 12.19
C ILE A 18 -1.35 1.97 12.37
N ASN A 19 -0.83 2.73 13.28
CA ASN A 19 0.61 2.95 13.49
C ASN A 19 1.47 1.74 13.12
N ASN A 20 2.40 1.93 12.20
CA ASN A 20 3.37 0.92 11.76
C ASN A 20 2.72 -0.37 11.23
N GLN A 21 1.57 -0.25 10.59
CA GLN A 21 0.90 -1.36 9.93
C GLN A 21 0.64 -1.02 8.46
N TYR A 22 0.53 -2.05 7.63
CA TYR A 22 0.09 -1.92 6.26
C TYR A 22 -0.87 -3.04 5.90
N LYS A 23 -1.72 -2.79 4.90
CA LYS A 23 -2.61 -3.79 4.32
C LYS A 23 -2.26 -3.95 2.85
N ILE A 24 -2.26 -5.18 2.36
CA ILE A 24 -2.01 -5.46 0.95
C ILE A 24 -3.22 -6.18 0.35
N LEU A 25 -3.65 -5.70 -0.81
CA LEU A 25 -4.76 -6.29 -1.56
C LEU A 25 -4.23 -6.71 -2.92
N LYS A 26 -4.23 -8.01 -3.18
CA LYS A 26 -3.82 -8.60 -4.47
C LYS A 26 -5.06 -8.97 -5.27
N LYS A 27 -5.83 -7.99 -5.67
CA LYS A 27 -7.06 -8.23 -6.41
C LYS A 27 -6.97 -7.62 -7.80
N ARG A 28 -7.58 -8.31 -8.77
CA ARG A 28 -7.78 -7.79 -10.12
C ARG A 28 -8.95 -6.81 -10.21
N ASN A 29 -9.57 -6.47 -9.09
CA ASN A 29 -10.70 -5.56 -9.09
C ASN A 29 -10.24 -4.14 -9.44
N LYS A 30 -11.07 -3.48 -10.22
CA LYS A 30 -10.82 -2.13 -10.70
C LYS A 30 -11.09 -1.05 -9.67
N TYR A 31 -11.86 -1.37 -8.63
CA TYR A 31 -12.34 -0.39 -7.67
C TYR A 31 -12.06 -0.88 -6.26
N PHE A 32 -11.54 0.01 -5.45
CA PHE A 32 -11.27 -0.23 -4.05
C PHE A 32 -11.96 0.84 -3.22
N LYS A 33 -12.72 0.40 -2.22
CA LYS A 33 -13.31 1.30 -1.23
C LYS A 33 -12.45 1.23 0.03
N PHE A 34 -12.15 2.40 0.57
CA PHE A 34 -11.36 2.50 1.78
C PHE A 34 -12.29 2.72 2.96
N GLY A 35 -11.92 2.16 4.11
CA GLY A 35 -12.77 2.16 5.30
C GLY A 35 -12.97 3.52 5.92
N LYS A 36 -13.23 3.55 7.22
CA LYS A 36 -13.69 4.75 7.93
C LYS A 36 -12.63 5.84 8.11
N MET A 37 -11.37 5.56 7.82
CA MET A 37 -10.25 6.50 8.07
C MET A 37 -9.59 6.88 6.75
N SER A 38 -9.04 8.09 6.70
CA SER A 38 -8.17 8.48 5.59
C SER A 38 -6.91 7.61 5.58
N VAL A 39 -6.47 7.22 4.40
CA VAL A 39 -5.33 6.35 4.22
C VAL A 39 -4.47 6.82 3.06
N ASP A 40 -3.21 6.40 3.04
CA ASP A 40 -2.36 6.49 1.87
C ASP A 40 -2.49 5.20 1.07
N VAL A 41 -2.53 5.31 -0.25
CA VAL A 41 -2.69 4.18 -1.15
C VAL A 41 -1.56 4.18 -2.16
N ILE A 42 -0.88 3.05 -2.28
CA ILE A 42 0.22 2.88 -3.23
C ILE A 42 -0.09 1.66 -4.09
N ILE A 43 -0.03 1.83 -5.40
CA ILE A 43 -0.21 0.74 -6.35
C ILE A 43 1.17 0.34 -6.86
N ILE A 44 1.50 -0.93 -6.71
CA ILE A 44 2.79 -1.49 -7.12
C ILE A 44 2.60 -2.61 -8.14
N ASP A 45 3.63 -2.85 -8.95
CA ASP A 45 3.68 -3.97 -9.88
C ASP A 45 4.26 -5.23 -9.23
N SER A 46 4.47 -6.28 -10.03
CA SER A 46 5.02 -7.55 -9.54
C SER A 46 6.46 -7.46 -9.06
N ARG A 47 7.17 -6.38 -9.38
CA ARG A 47 8.54 -6.13 -8.92
C ARG A 47 8.59 -5.11 -7.79
N ASN A 48 7.45 -4.81 -7.19
CA ASN A 48 7.30 -3.86 -6.09
C ASN A 48 7.63 -2.41 -6.48
N VAL A 49 7.57 -2.10 -7.77
CA VAL A 49 7.79 -0.73 -8.26
C VAL A 49 6.50 0.07 -8.11
N ILE A 50 6.60 1.26 -7.55
CA ILE A 50 5.45 2.14 -7.36
C ILE A 50 4.99 2.68 -8.71
N LEU A 51 3.75 2.36 -9.08
CA LEU A 51 3.11 2.81 -10.30
C LEU A 51 2.26 4.06 -10.07
N SER A 52 1.59 4.12 -8.93
CA SER A 52 0.70 5.22 -8.57
C SER A 52 0.71 5.41 -7.08
N LYS A 53 0.48 6.64 -6.64
CA LYS A 53 0.48 7.00 -5.24
C LYS A 53 -0.64 8.00 -4.97
N TYR A 54 -1.42 7.74 -3.93
CA TYR A 54 -2.54 8.59 -3.52
C TYR A 54 -2.40 8.87 -2.03
N LEU A 55 -2.07 10.10 -1.69
CA LEU A 55 -1.90 10.49 -0.30
C LEU A 55 -3.21 10.96 0.30
N ASN A 56 -3.44 10.56 1.54
CA ASN A 56 -4.51 11.09 2.35
C ASN A 56 -5.89 10.91 1.71
N MET A 57 -6.16 9.69 1.23
CA MET A 57 -7.42 9.38 0.57
C MET A 57 -8.58 9.41 1.55
N PRO A 58 -9.67 10.13 1.22
CA PRO A 58 -10.85 10.13 2.07
C PRO A 58 -11.48 8.74 2.16
N ARG A 59 -12.12 8.47 3.29
CA ARG A 59 -12.70 7.16 3.62
C ARG A 59 -13.68 6.59 2.59
N PHE A 60 -14.36 7.42 1.81
CA PHE A 60 -15.34 6.96 0.83
C PHE A 60 -14.87 7.12 -0.62
N LYS A 61 -13.60 7.43 -0.83
CA LYS A 61 -13.06 7.55 -2.17
C LYS A 61 -12.82 6.17 -2.78
N GLU A 62 -13.13 6.04 -4.06
CA GLU A 62 -12.82 4.86 -4.84
C GLU A 62 -11.65 5.16 -5.77
N ILE A 63 -10.76 4.18 -5.94
CA ILE A 63 -9.67 4.24 -6.90
C ILE A 63 -9.87 3.16 -7.93
N SER A 64 -9.76 3.53 -9.20
CA SER A 64 -9.75 2.59 -10.30
C SER A 64 -8.32 2.20 -10.63
N VAL A 65 -8.05 0.89 -10.66
CA VAL A 65 -6.74 0.36 -11.06
C VAL A 65 -6.81 -0.01 -12.53
N SER A 66 -5.83 0.47 -13.31
CA SER A 66 -5.80 0.21 -14.75
C SER A 66 -5.68 -1.28 -15.06
N ASN A 67 -6.44 -1.76 -16.04
CA ASN A 67 -6.36 -3.13 -16.54
C ASN A 67 -5.06 -3.44 -17.30
N ASN A 68 -4.26 -2.43 -17.61
CA ASN A 68 -3.03 -2.62 -18.37
C ASN A 68 -1.93 -3.30 -17.55
N TYR A 69 -2.11 -3.39 -16.25
CA TYR A 69 -1.15 -4.03 -15.36
C TYR A 69 -1.68 -5.40 -14.92
N LYS A 70 -1.05 -6.47 -15.43
CA LYS A 70 -1.51 -7.84 -15.17
C LYS A 70 -1.35 -8.29 -13.73
N LYS A 71 -0.39 -7.77 -13.01
CA LYS A 71 -0.08 -8.17 -11.62
C LYS A 71 0.20 -6.92 -10.80
N THR A 72 -0.84 -6.31 -10.30
CA THR A 72 -0.70 -5.19 -9.39
C THR A 72 -1.16 -5.56 -8.01
N SER A 73 -0.59 -4.91 -7.02
CA SER A 73 -1.04 -4.97 -5.63
C SER A 73 -1.33 -3.56 -5.16
N VAL A 74 -2.28 -3.46 -4.26
CA VAL A 74 -2.64 -2.20 -3.62
C VAL A 74 -2.14 -2.25 -2.18
N ILE A 75 -1.27 -1.32 -1.82
CA ILE A 75 -0.74 -1.18 -0.46
C ILE A 75 -1.49 -0.04 0.21
N ILE A 76 -2.07 -0.31 1.36
CA ILE A 76 -2.77 0.68 2.17
C ILE A 76 -1.96 0.94 3.42
N LEU A 77 -1.68 2.22 3.67
CA LEU A 77 -0.88 2.69 4.80
C LEU A 77 -1.68 3.73 5.59
N PRO A 78 -1.35 3.95 6.86
CA PRO A 78 -1.89 5.10 7.58
C PRO A 78 -1.59 6.40 6.84
N LYS A 79 -2.47 7.39 6.97
CA LYS A 79 -2.32 8.66 6.26
C LYS A 79 -0.94 9.29 6.53
N ASN A 80 -0.39 9.94 5.51
CA ASN A 80 0.89 10.67 5.55
C ASN A 80 2.13 9.81 5.79
N THR A 81 2.04 8.48 5.72
CA THR A 81 3.21 7.61 5.92
C THR A 81 4.03 7.43 4.65
N SER A 82 3.43 7.65 3.49
CA SER A 82 4.11 7.47 2.20
C SER A 82 4.63 8.78 1.60
N TYR A 83 4.72 9.82 2.40
CA TYR A 83 5.04 11.17 1.94
C TYR A 83 6.34 11.26 1.15
N GLY A 84 7.38 10.54 1.56
CA GLY A 84 8.68 10.57 0.89
C GLY A 84 8.83 9.59 -0.28
N LEU A 85 7.82 8.77 -0.56
CA LEU A 85 7.89 7.79 -1.64
C LEU A 85 7.57 8.43 -2.98
N ARG A 86 8.21 7.95 -4.05
CA ARG A 86 8.02 8.46 -5.41
C ARG A 86 7.61 7.35 -6.35
N ILE A 87 6.86 7.69 -7.40
CA ILE A 87 6.58 6.79 -8.51
C ILE A 87 7.92 6.33 -9.09
N GLY A 88 8.06 5.03 -9.30
CA GLY A 88 9.30 4.41 -9.75
C GLY A 88 10.18 3.87 -8.63
N ASP A 89 9.96 4.27 -7.38
CA ASP A 89 10.66 3.67 -6.25
C ASP A 89 10.23 2.22 -6.06
N VAL A 90 11.13 1.41 -5.50
CA VAL A 90 10.87 0.00 -5.21
C VAL A 90 10.60 -0.15 -3.72
N LEU A 91 9.47 -0.74 -3.39
CA LEU A 91 9.17 -1.07 -1.99
C LEU A 91 9.96 -2.29 -1.54
N VAL A 92 10.47 -2.25 -0.32
CA VAL A 92 11.26 -3.33 0.26
C VAL A 92 10.38 -4.10 1.25
N PHE A 93 10.28 -5.40 1.04
CA PHE A 93 9.59 -6.31 1.95
C PHE A 93 10.61 -7.29 2.52
N GLU A 94 10.53 -7.54 3.81
CA GLU A 94 11.41 -8.51 4.48
C GLU A 94 10.58 -9.54 5.24
N SER A 95 11.07 -10.79 5.20
CA SER A 95 10.47 -11.85 6.00
C SER A 95 10.63 -11.55 7.48
N GLU A 96 9.62 -11.92 8.27
CA GLU A 96 9.75 -11.85 9.72
C GLU A 96 10.78 -12.89 10.17
N HIS A 97 11.73 -12.43 10.99
CA HIS A 97 12.65 -13.35 11.64
C HIS A 97 11.94 -14.01 12.81
N VAL A 98 11.74 -15.30 12.67
CA VAL A 98 11.30 -16.13 13.79
C VAL A 98 12.57 -16.74 14.38
N ILE A 99 12.94 -16.29 15.53
CA ILE A 99 14.06 -16.87 16.27
C ILE A 99 13.53 -18.00 17.14
#